data_d58cb663c05f0c035fd1011728b0c40d
#
_entry.id   d58cb663c05f0c035fd1011728b0c40d
#
_cell.length_a   1.000
_cell.length_b   1.000
_cell.length_c   1.000
_cell.angle_alpha   90.00
_cell.angle_beta   90.00
_cell.angle_gamma   90.00
#
_symmetry.space_group_name_H-M   'P 1'
#
loop_
_entity.id
_entity.type
_entity.pdbx_description
1 polymer ?
#
loop_
_entity_poly.entity_id
_entity_poly.type
_entity_poly.pdbx_seq_one_letter_code
_entity_poly.pdbx_strand_id
1 'polypeptide(L)'
;HLFFKKAEIRRGDKIALVGRNNPRWCITYLATITYGAVIVPILQDFAPADIVHIVNHSESRLLFVGDNYWDIIEEDEIARIDAVLSLTDFHVIYERRGKSLGVYMRDMVKNYRAKYKRGFSADDIKYPDIPNDQMVLLNYTSGTTGYSKGVMLTVNNLTGNVLVAKNARNTQTGTHYFVRGGRTLSFLPLAHAYGCAFDFLSPLAVGGHVTLLGKIPSPKILIEAMQMVKPTVICCVPLILEKIYRKQVLPLLEKGPMSIAMKIPLLNSAIYSAIRKKLIDSFGGEVVIFIVGGAPMNQETEAFLLKIKFPITVGYGMTECAPLISFTTDDLFKAGSCGMYIKEYLDLRIDSPDPEHTAGEIIVKGEHVMLGYYKNEK
;
A
#
# COMPACT_ATOMS: atom_id res chain seq x y z
N HIS A 1 21.46 6.45 -1.98
CA HIS A 1 22.59 5.74 -1.36
C HIS A 1 23.81 6.63 -1.10
N LEU A 2 24.17 7.60 -1.99
CA LEU A 2 25.32 8.49 -1.76
C LEU A 2 25.13 9.34 -0.49
N PHE A 3 23.91 9.87 -0.30
CA PHE A 3 23.56 10.63 0.88
C PHE A 3 23.62 9.74 2.14
N PHE A 4 23.09 8.53 2.09
CA PHE A 4 23.15 7.61 3.24
C PHE A 4 24.58 7.26 3.66
N LYS A 5 25.48 7.09 2.69
CA LYS A 5 26.93 6.92 2.98
C LYS A 5 27.51 8.15 3.68
N LYS A 6 27.17 9.38 3.21
CA LYS A 6 27.64 10.62 3.84
C LYS A 6 27.05 10.79 5.25
N ALA A 7 25.82 10.38 5.47
CA ALA A 7 25.16 10.39 6.77
C ALA A 7 25.61 9.23 7.69
N GLU A 8 26.56 8.39 7.22
CA GLU A 8 27.07 7.23 7.96
C GLU A 8 25.97 6.26 8.40
N ILE A 9 24.94 6.12 7.56
CA ILE A 9 23.88 5.12 7.75
C ILE A 9 24.48 3.74 7.57
N ARG A 10 24.15 2.85 8.49
CA ARG A 10 24.57 1.45 8.50
C ARG A 10 23.38 0.52 8.24
N ARG A 11 23.68 -0.71 7.91
CA ARG A 11 22.68 -1.78 7.81
C ARG A 11 21.91 -1.90 9.12
N GLY A 12 20.58 -1.94 9.03
CA GLY A 12 19.69 -2.01 10.19
C GLY A 12 19.40 -0.68 10.89
N ASP A 13 20.07 0.43 10.52
CA ASP A 13 19.67 1.75 10.98
C ASP A 13 18.27 2.09 10.46
N LYS A 14 17.47 2.79 11.27
CA LYS A 14 16.10 3.14 10.94
C LYS A 14 16.04 4.52 10.32
N ILE A 15 15.18 4.65 9.31
CA ILE A 15 14.89 5.88 8.59
C ILE A 15 13.39 6.11 8.62
N ALA A 16 12.95 7.14 9.33
CA ALA A 16 11.55 7.53 9.41
C ALA A 16 11.10 8.28 8.15
N LEU A 17 9.84 8.05 7.76
CA LEU A 17 9.26 8.61 6.55
C LEU A 17 7.80 8.97 6.79
N VAL A 18 7.45 10.25 6.79
CA VAL A 18 6.08 10.74 7.00
C VAL A 18 5.70 11.76 5.93
N GLY A 19 4.57 11.55 5.29
CA GLY A 19 4.05 12.44 4.27
C GLY A 19 3.08 11.77 3.31
N ARG A 20 2.45 12.57 2.47
CA ARG A 20 1.55 12.07 1.43
C ARG A 20 2.31 11.34 0.34
N ASN A 21 1.58 10.47 -0.37
CA ASN A 21 2.11 9.77 -1.54
C ASN A 21 2.71 10.78 -2.54
N ASN A 22 4.00 10.67 -2.77
CA ASN A 22 4.73 11.46 -3.77
C ASN A 22 5.96 10.69 -4.27
N PRO A 23 6.57 11.05 -5.40
CA PRO A 23 7.71 10.32 -5.93
C PRO A 23 8.90 10.23 -4.98
N ARG A 24 9.15 11.26 -4.16
CA ARG A 24 10.28 11.26 -3.22
C ARG A 24 10.03 10.34 -2.02
N TRP A 25 8.78 10.19 -1.60
CA TRP A 25 8.38 9.16 -0.64
C TRP A 25 8.78 7.76 -1.17
N CYS A 26 8.41 7.45 -2.41
CA CYS A 26 8.74 6.17 -3.05
C CYS A 26 10.25 5.96 -3.21
N ILE A 27 10.99 7.01 -3.61
CA ILE A 27 12.45 6.99 -3.73
C ILE A 27 13.10 6.73 -2.36
N THR A 28 12.66 7.41 -1.31
CA THR A 28 13.18 7.23 0.06
C THR A 28 12.93 5.80 0.54
N TYR A 29 11.71 5.29 0.35
CA TYR A 29 11.35 3.92 0.71
C TYR A 29 12.29 2.90 0.03
N LEU A 30 12.37 2.93 -1.29
CA LEU A 30 13.20 2.00 -2.05
C LEU A 30 14.71 2.18 -1.75
N ALA A 31 15.18 3.42 -1.65
CA ALA A 31 16.57 3.69 -1.30
C ALA A 31 16.93 3.10 0.06
N THR A 32 16.02 3.15 1.04
CA THR A 32 16.25 2.63 2.39
C THR A 32 16.34 1.10 2.39
N ILE A 33 15.35 0.43 1.84
CA ILE A 33 15.33 -1.05 1.86
C ILE A 33 16.46 -1.64 1.01
N THR A 34 16.77 -1.05 -0.15
CA THR A 34 17.86 -1.52 -1.02
C THR A 34 19.26 -1.14 -0.52
N TYR A 35 19.35 -0.25 0.46
CA TYR A 35 20.60 0.03 1.19
C TYR A 35 20.86 -0.96 2.32
N GLY A 36 19.84 -1.72 2.73
CA GLY A 36 19.86 -2.61 3.89
C GLY A 36 19.56 -1.91 5.21
N ALA A 37 19.07 -0.68 5.15
CA ALA A 37 18.49 0.02 6.29
C ALA A 37 17.02 -0.35 6.48
N VAL A 38 16.41 0.03 7.60
CA VAL A 38 15.02 -0.24 7.95
C VAL A 38 14.18 0.99 7.72
N ILE A 39 13.20 0.90 6.85
CA ILE A 39 12.24 1.98 6.64
C ILE A 39 11.17 1.98 7.73
N VAL A 40 10.82 3.15 8.24
CA VAL A 40 9.77 3.37 9.24
C VAL A 40 8.73 4.32 8.64
N PRO A 41 7.79 3.81 7.82
CA PRO A 41 6.75 4.64 7.24
C PRO A 41 5.71 4.96 8.31
N ILE A 42 5.40 6.25 8.45
CA ILE A 42 4.47 6.77 9.45
C ILE A 42 3.23 7.28 8.71
N LEU A 43 2.04 6.87 9.17
CA LEU A 43 0.78 7.33 8.60
C LEU A 43 0.65 8.85 8.76
N GLN A 44 0.31 9.50 7.66
CA GLN A 44 0.16 10.96 7.60
C GLN A 44 -0.95 11.51 8.50
N ASP A 45 -1.89 10.65 8.90
CA ASP A 45 -3.07 11.00 9.70
C ASP A 45 -2.83 10.78 11.21
N PHE A 46 -1.62 10.38 11.61
CA PHE A 46 -1.24 10.30 13.03
C PHE A 46 -1.08 11.69 13.64
N ALA A 47 -1.43 11.80 14.93
CA ALA A 47 -1.21 13.04 15.67
C ALA A 47 0.30 13.37 15.78
N PRO A 48 0.69 14.64 15.90
CA PRO A 48 2.10 15.04 16.04
C PRO A 48 2.84 14.27 17.14
N ALA A 49 2.22 14.10 18.30
CA ALA A 49 2.80 13.35 19.42
C ALA A 49 3.05 11.87 19.08
N ASP A 50 2.20 11.24 18.26
CA ASP A 50 2.42 9.86 17.80
C ASP A 50 3.58 9.79 16.81
N ILE A 51 3.73 10.79 15.92
CA ILE A 51 4.85 10.88 14.98
C ILE A 51 6.16 10.97 15.76
N VAL A 52 6.23 11.89 16.73
CA VAL A 52 7.40 12.07 17.62
C VAL A 52 7.70 10.78 18.39
N HIS A 53 6.67 10.17 18.98
CA HIS A 53 6.81 8.89 19.67
C HIS A 53 7.41 7.80 18.77
N ILE A 54 6.89 7.65 17.55
CA ILE A 54 7.37 6.62 16.61
C ILE A 54 8.81 6.87 16.20
N VAL A 55 9.17 8.11 15.87
CA VAL A 55 10.54 8.50 15.52
C VAL A 55 11.51 8.15 16.64
N ASN A 56 11.16 8.48 17.88
CA ASN A 56 11.99 8.21 19.06
C ASN A 56 12.03 6.72 19.42
N HIS A 57 10.87 6.06 19.46
CA HIS A 57 10.76 4.63 19.80
C HIS A 57 11.49 3.76 18.78
N SER A 58 11.38 4.07 17.49
CA SER A 58 12.11 3.37 16.43
C SER A 58 13.63 3.65 16.45
N GLU A 59 14.09 4.67 17.16
CA GLU A 59 15.47 5.14 17.14
C GLU A 59 15.94 5.53 15.73
N SER A 60 15.06 6.17 14.98
CA SER A 60 15.36 6.61 13.62
C SER A 60 16.50 7.63 13.60
N ARG A 61 17.44 7.46 12.67
CA ARG A 61 18.59 8.34 12.49
C ARG A 61 18.32 9.47 11.50
N LEU A 62 17.47 9.24 10.54
CA LEU A 62 17.00 10.25 9.57
C LEU A 62 15.48 10.30 9.59
N LEU A 63 14.94 11.49 9.36
CA LEU A 63 13.52 11.70 9.12
C LEU A 63 13.33 12.36 7.75
N PHE A 64 12.58 11.74 6.87
CA PHE A 64 12.07 12.35 5.65
C PHE A 64 10.62 12.76 5.88
N VAL A 65 10.30 14.05 5.70
CA VAL A 65 9.03 14.60 6.14
C VAL A 65 8.42 15.52 5.07
N GLY A 66 7.09 15.50 4.93
CA GLY A 66 6.37 16.55 4.21
C GLY A 66 6.41 17.84 5.02
N ASP A 67 6.69 18.98 4.39
CA ASP A 67 6.96 20.24 5.08
C ASP A 67 5.84 20.63 6.07
N ASN A 68 4.58 20.44 5.70
CA ASN A 68 3.43 20.70 6.56
C ASN A 68 3.32 19.79 7.81
N TYR A 69 4.06 18.69 7.86
CA TYR A 69 4.14 17.85 9.06
C TYR A 69 5.31 18.26 9.94
N TRP A 70 6.37 18.83 9.35
CA TRP A 70 7.49 19.37 10.12
C TRP A 70 7.07 20.59 10.94
N ASP A 71 6.25 21.47 10.38
CA ASP A 71 5.77 22.70 11.02
C ASP A 71 4.98 22.45 12.34
N ILE A 72 4.57 21.21 12.59
CA ILE A 72 3.79 20.83 13.78
C ILE A 72 4.56 19.90 14.74
N ILE A 73 5.85 19.67 14.49
CA ILE A 73 6.75 18.87 15.33
C ILE A 73 7.76 19.79 15.99
N GLU A 74 7.87 19.72 17.32
CA GLU A 74 8.88 20.45 18.06
C GLU A 74 10.24 19.75 17.89
N GLU A 75 11.26 20.51 17.43
CA GLU A 75 12.59 19.98 17.10
C GLU A 75 13.29 19.30 18.29
N ASP A 76 13.14 19.85 19.47
CA ASP A 76 13.74 19.34 20.71
C ASP A 76 13.09 18.08 21.25
N GLU A 77 11.88 17.73 20.78
CA GLU A 77 11.23 16.48 21.10
C GLU A 77 11.85 15.27 20.39
N ILE A 78 12.68 15.47 19.34
CA ILE A 78 13.29 14.39 18.54
C ILE A 78 14.75 14.16 18.96
N ALA A 79 14.96 13.21 19.87
CA ALA A 79 16.24 13.08 20.58
C ALA A 79 17.43 12.56 19.75
N ARG A 80 17.23 11.72 18.73
CA ARG A 80 18.32 10.94 18.08
C ARG A 80 18.51 11.19 16.57
N ILE A 81 17.79 12.13 15.99
CA ILE A 81 17.86 12.42 14.56
C ILE A 81 19.20 13.07 14.20
N ASP A 82 19.86 12.57 13.17
CA ASP A 82 21.06 13.17 12.57
C ASP A 82 20.69 14.27 11.57
N ALA A 83 19.59 14.09 10.81
CA ALA A 83 19.05 15.09 9.91
C ALA A 83 17.57 14.86 9.60
N VAL A 84 16.88 15.95 9.27
CA VAL A 84 15.52 16.00 8.74
C VAL A 84 15.57 16.53 7.31
N LEU A 85 14.91 15.83 6.37
CA LEU A 85 14.88 16.19 4.95
C LEU A 85 13.43 16.38 4.48
N SER A 86 13.23 17.44 3.69
CA SER A 86 11.95 17.71 3.03
C SER A 86 11.62 16.68 1.96
N LEU A 87 10.38 16.21 1.90
CA LEU A 87 9.86 15.45 0.77
C LEU A 87 9.46 16.32 -0.44
N THR A 88 9.61 17.65 -0.32
CA THR A 88 9.33 18.58 -1.41
C THR A 88 10.46 18.59 -2.45
N ASP A 89 11.73 18.56 -1.99
CA ASP A 89 12.91 18.64 -2.87
C ASP A 89 14.17 17.95 -2.32
N PHE A 90 14.06 17.30 -1.15
CA PHE A 90 15.16 16.70 -0.38
C PHE A 90 16.12 17.69 0.27
N HIS A 91 15.81 19.00 0.35
CA HIS A 91 16.66 19.88 1.15
C HIS A 91 16.67 19.44 2.62
N VAL A 92 17.81 19.70 3.29
CA VAL A 92 17.95 19.40 4.70
C VAL A 92 17.36 20.56 5.50
N ILE A 93 16.28 20.28 6.24
CA ILE A 93 15.57 21.25 7.09
C ILE A 93 16.32 21.42 8.41
N TYR A 94 16.77 20.31 8.98
CA TYR A 94 17.52 20.26 10.24
C TYR A 94 18.70 19.30 10.10
N GLU A 95 19.83 19.63 10.68
CA GLU A 95 20.94 18.69 10.86
C GLU A 95 21.63 18.88 12.21
N ARG A 96 22.03 17.77 12.80
CA ARG A 96 22.81 17.77 14.03
C ARG A 96 24.17 18.45 13.78
N ARG A 97 24.60 19.31 14.71
CA ARG A 97 25.84 20.06 14.60
C ARG A 97 27.03 19.15 14.21
N GLY A 98 27.80 19.58 13.22
CA GLY A 98 29.02 18.90 12.75
C GLY A 98 28.81 17.85 11.63
N LYS A 99 27.58 17.56 11.20
CA LYS A 99 27.32 16.55 10.16
C LYS A 99 27.54 17.06 8.73
N SER A 100 27.31 18.35 8.45
CA SER A 100 27.46 18.96 7.11
C SER A 100 26.65 18.27 6.00
N LEU A 101 25.47 17.72 6.34
CA LEU A 101 24.61 16.98 5.43
C LEU A 101 23.88 17.92 4.47
N GLY A 102 23.51 19.13 4.93
CA GLY A 102 22.86 20.15 4.11
C GLY A 102 23.75 20.64 2.97
N VAL A 103 25.04 20.86 3.24
CA VAL A 103 26.01 21.20 2.20
C VAL A 103 26.17 20.06 1.20
N TYR A 104 26.29 18.84 1.69
CA TYR A 104 26.42 17.66 0.82
C TYR A 104 25.19 17.47 -0.10
N MET A 105 23.99 17.71 0.44
CA MET A 105 22.75 17.58 -0.31
C MET A 105 22.60 18.65 -1.39
N ARG A 106 22.94 19.91 -1.10
CA ARG A 106 23.00 20.97 -2.11
C ARG A 106 23.96 20.65 -3.26
N ASP A 107 25.09 20.02 -2.96
CA ASP A 107 26.10 19.61 -3.92
C ASP A 107 25.84 18.21 -4.53
N MET A 108 24.66 17.59 -4.30
CA MET A 108 24.37 16.20 -4.70
C MET A 108 24.62 15.93 -6.18
N VAL A 109 24.19 16.82 -7.05
CA VAL A 109 24.40 16.67 -8.52
C VAL A 109 25.89 16.69 -8.86
N LYS A 110 26.66 17.56 -8.24
CA LYS A 110 28.14 17.65 -8.40
C LYS A 110 28.81 16.37 -7.89
N ASN A 111 28.42 15.91 -6.71
CA ASN A 111 28.93 14.68 -6.09
C ASN A 111 28.61 13.45 -6.92
N TYR A 112 27.38 13.37 -7.45
CA TYR A 112 26.95 12.31 -8.37
C TYR A 112 27.79 12.30 -9.67
N ARG A 113 27.96 13.45 -10.32
CA ARG A 113 28.78 13.58 -11.55
C ARG A 113 30.25 13.27 -11.30
N ALA A 114 30.77 13.67 -10.14
CA ALA A 114 32.17 13.36 -9.76
C ALA A 114 32.38 11.87 -9.59
N LYS A 115 31.39 11.16 -9.07
CA LYS A 115 31.44 9.69 -8.90
C LYS A 115 31.28 8.95 -10.23
N TYR A 116 30.32 9.35 -11.06
CA TYR A 116 29.95 8.68 -12.29
C TYR A 116 30.42 9.52 -13.51
N LYS A 117 31.74 9.67 -13.65
CA LYS A 117 32.36 10.52 -14.70
C LYS A 117 32.00 10.13 -16.13
N ARG A 118 31.72 8.84 -16.37
CA ARG A 118 31.32 8.28 -17.68
C ARG A 118 29.80 8.16 -17.85
N GLY A 119 29.02 8.74 -16.96
CA GLY A 119 27.57 8.51 -16.84
C GLY A 119 27.26 7.31 -15.95
N PHE A 120 25.98 7.17 -15.60
CA PHE A 120 25.47 6.06 -14.79
C PHE A 120 24.90 4.98 -15.72
N SER A 121 25.23 3.73 -15.47
CA SER A 121 24.79 2.58 -16.23
C SER A 121 24.21 1.48 -15.31
N ALA A 122 23.64 0.45 -15.92
CA ALA A 122 23.16 -0.73 -15.17
C ALA A 122 24.28 -1.40 -14.36
N ASP A 123 25.53 -1.36 -14.85
CA ASP A 123 26.69 -1.95 -14.18
C ASP A 123 27.08 -1.22 -12.87
N ASP A 124 26.61 0.02 -12.72
CA ASP A 124 26.82 0.82 -11.51
C ASP A 124 25.81 0.46 -10.40
N ILE A 125 24.75 -0.28 -10.74
CA ILE A 125 23.74 -0.74 -9.79
C ILE A 125 24.32 -1.91 -8.98
N LYS A 126 24.76 -1.60 -7.76
CA LYS A 126 25.29 -2.60 -6.82
C LYS A 126 24.51 -2.50 -5.52
N TYR A 127 23.65 -3.47 -5.28
CA TYR A 127 22.97 -3.63 -4.01
C TYR A 127 23.80 -4.50 -3.08
N PRO A 128 23.79 -4.23 -1.76
CA PRO A 128 24.33 -5.18 -0.80
C PRO A 128 23.52 -6.48 -0.83
N ASP A 129 24.15 -7.57 -0.46
CA ASP A 129 23.43 -8.81 -0.19
C ASP A 129 22.63 -8.64 1.10
N ILE A 130 21.29 -8.72 0.98
CA ILE A 130 20.35 -8.55 2.08
C ILE A 130 19.63 -9.89 2.28
N PRO A 131 19.86 -10.58 3.41
CA PRO A 131 19.20 -11.84 3.70
C PRO A 131 17.68 -11.69 3.75
N ASN A 132 16.98 -12.74 3.34
CA ASN A 132 15.52 -12.75 3.28
C ASN A 132 14.84 -12.58 4.65
N ASP A 133 15.49 -13.00 5.72
CA ASP A 133 15.06 -12.88 7.11
C ASP A 133 15.44 -11.54 7.78
N GLN A 134 16.17 -10.67 7.05
CA GLN A 134 16.52 -9.36 7.57
C GLN A 134 15.28 -8.46 7.66
N MET A 135 15.07 -7.85 8.83
CA MET A 135 14.10 -6.76 8.99
C MET A 135 14.48 -5.57 8.10
N VAL A 136 13.55 -5.13 7.25
CA VAL A 136 13.71 -3.97 6.36
C VAL A 136 12.59 -2.95 6.50
N LEU A 137 11.52 -3.31 7.20
CA LEU A 137 10.36 -2.45 7.42
C LEU A 137 9.91 -2.56 8.87
N LEU A 138 9.68 -1.42 9.51
CA LEU A 138 9.08 -1.29 10.82
C LEU A 138 7.80 -0.48 10.69
N ASN A 139 6.66 -1.13 10.66
CA ASN A 139 5.36 -0.50 10.40
C ASN A 139 4.55 -0.36 11.69
N TYR A 140 4.17 0.86 12.04
CA TYR A 140 3.41 1.14 13.26
C TYR A 140 1.91 1.09 13.00
N THR A 141 1.19 0.33 13.83
CA THR A 141 -0.27 0.25 13.80
C THR A 141 -0.87 1.03 14.95
N SER A 142 -2.06 1.61 14.74
CA SER A 142 -2.84 2.21 15.81
C SER A 142 -3.29 1.11 16.77
N GLY A 143 -2.59 0.96 17.88
CA GLY A 143 -2.94 -0.05 18.90
C GLY A 143 -4.27 0.28 19.58
N THR A 144 -5.10 -0.75 19.81
CA THR A 144 -6.33 -0.63 20.63
C THR A 144 -6.03 -0.35 22.11
N THR A 145 -4.75 -0.42 22.53
CA THR A 145 -4.28 -0.30 23.92
C THR A 145 -3.53 1.01 24.22
N GLY A 146 -3.65 2.04 23.35
CA GLY A 146 -3.15 3.40 23.62
C GLY A 146 -1.81 3.76 22.96
N TYR A 147 -0.89 2.85 22.73
CA TYR A 147 0.37 3.13 22.01
C TYR A 147 0.49 2.32 20.73
N SER A 148 1.02 2.96 19.67
CA SER A 148 1.28 2.31 18.39
C SER A 148 2.32 1.19 18.55
N LYS A 149 2.02 -0.01 18.05
CA LYS A 149 2.94 -1.16 18.05
C LYS A 149 3.74 -1.19 16.76
N GLY A 150 5.06 -1.33 16.85
CA GLY A 150 5.95 -1.46 15.70
C GLY A 150 6.04 -2.90 15.21
N VAL A 151 5.41 -3.20 14.10
CA VAL A 151 5.43 -4.51 13.43
C VAL A 151 6.74 -4.67 12.65
N MET A 152 7.54 -5.68 12.97
CA MET A 152 8.83 -5.96 12.33
C MET A 152 8.65 -6.87 11.12
N LEU A 153 8.90 -6.35 9.91
CA LEU A 153 8.73 -7.08 8.66
C LEU A 153 10.08 -7.27 7.94
N THR A 154 10.27 -8.47 7.39
CA THR A 154 11.48 -8.89 6.68
C THR A 154 11.36 -8.68 5.17
N VAL A 155 12.47 -8.88 4.46
CA VAL A 155 12.49 -8.96 2.99
C VAL A 155 11.49 -10.03 2.52
N ASN A 156 11.50 -11.20 3.15
CA ASN A 156 10.64 -12.33 2.76
C ASN A 156 9.15 -12.01 2.91
N ASN A 157 8.76 -11.34 4.02
CA ASN A 157 7.37 -10.92 4.21
C ASN A 157 6.87 -10.02 3.06
N LEU A 158 7.68 -9.04 2.63
CA LEU A 158 7.33 -8.13 1.54
C LEU A 158 7.33 -8.85 0.18
N THR A 159 8.35 -9.67 -0.09
CA THR A 159 8.53 -10.36 -1.37
C THR A 159 7.42 -11.37 -1.62
N GLY A 160 7.01 -12.12 -0.59
CA GLY A 160 5.91 -13.07 -0.67
C GLY A 160 4.62 -12.41 -1.14
N ASN A 161 4.24 -11.27 -0.54
CA ASN A 161 3.06 -10.50 -0.96
C ASN A 161 3.15 -10.01 -2.42
N VAL A 162 4.31 -9.53 -2.85
CA VAL A 162 4.56 -9.10 -4.24
C VAL A 162 4.46 -10.28 -5.21
N LEU A 163 4.96 -11.46 -4.84
CA LEU A 163 4.88 -12.67 -5.66
C LEU A 163 3.44 -13.18 -5.80
N VAL A 164 2.63 -13.12 -4.74
CA VAL A 164 1.18 -13.41 -4.84
C VAL A 164 0.53 -12.50 -5.88
N ALA A 165 0.76 -11.18 -5.80
CA ALA A 165 0.19 -10.23 -6.75
C ALA A 165 0.67 -10.49 -8.19
N LYS A 166 1.97 -10.74 -8.39
CA LYS A 166 2.56 -11.06 -9.70
C LYS A 166 1.92 -12.30 -10.34
N ASN A 167 1.59 -13.31 -9.53
CA ASN A 167 1.03 -14.56 -10.01
C ASN A 167 -0.50 -14.56 -10.10
N ALA A 168 -1.17 -13.58 -9.49
CA ALA A 168 -2.62 -13.46 -9.47
C ALA A 168 -3.17 -13.24 -10.89
N ARG A 169 -4.09 -14.12 -11.28
CA ARG A 169 -4.73 -14.09 -12.60
C ARG A 169 -6.12 -14.71 -12.56
N ASN A 170 -7.02 -14.21 -13.39
CA ASN A 170 -8.32 -14.84 -13.61
C ASN A 170 -8.11 -16.27 -14.11
N THR A 171 -8.72 -17.26 -13.45
CA THR A 171 -8.47 -18.67 -13.73
C THR A 171 -9.15 -19.15 -15.02
N GLN A 172 -10.24 -18.48 -15.43
CA GLN A 172 -10.98 -18.84 -16.65
C GLN A 172 -10.33 -18.25 -17.90
N THR A 173 -9.87 -16.99 -17.84
CA THR A 173 -9.30 -16.29 -19.00
C THR A 173 -7.77 -16.32 -19.04
N GLY A 174 -7.11 -16.67 -17.95
CA GLY A 174 -5.66 -16.59 -17.80
C GLY A 174 -5.12 -15.16 -17.69
N THR A 175 -5.98 -14.14 -17.62
CA THR A 175 -5.59 -12.74 -17.57
C THR A 175 -4.91 -12.40 -16.25
N HIS A 176 -3.62 -12.06 -16.30
CA HIS A 176 -2.89 -11.55 -15.13
C HIS A 176 -3.38 -10.14 -14.77
N TYR A 177 -3.48 -9.87 -13.47
CA TYR A 177 -3.91 -8.55 -12.99
C TYR A 177 -2.77 -7.54 -13.02
N PHE A 178 -1.61 -7.89 -12.49
CA PHE A 178 -0.42 -7.05 -12.52
C PHE A 178 0.48 -7.47 -13.68
N VAL A 179 0.63 -6.58 -14.66
CA VAL A 179 1.39 -6.85 -15.88
C VAL A 179 2.33 -5.69 -16.22
N ARG A 180 3.35 -5.97 -17.02
CA ARG A 180 4.24 -4.94 -17.57
C ARG A 180 3.43 -3.92 -18.38
N GLY A 181 3.64 -2.63 -18.09
CA GLY A 181 2.88 -1.55 -18.72
C GLY A 181 1.45 -1.37 -18.17
N GLY A 182 0.99 -2.22 -17.25
CA GLY A 182 -0.25 -2.02 -16.52
C GLY A 182 -0.23 -0.71 -15.74
N ARG A 183 -1.39 -0.12 -15.49
CA ARG A 183 -1.51 1.20 -14.84
C ARG A 183 -2.24 1.08 -13.51
N THR A 184 -1.67 1.70 -12.49
CA THR A 184 -2.26 1.79 -11.14
C THR A 184 -2.34 3.26 -10.74
N LEU A 185 -3.49 3.68 -10.22
CA LEU A 185 -3.65 4.95 -9.53
C LEU A 185 -3.51 4.69 -8.02
N SER A 186 -2.39 5.11 -7.46
CA SER A 186 -2.11 4.98 -6.02
C SER A 186 -2.71 6.14 -5.25
N PHE A 187 -3.74 5.87 -4.47
CA PHE A 187 -4.43 6.83 -3.61
C PHE A 187 -4.61 6.34 -2.16
N LEU A 188 -4.38 5.07 -1.90
CA LEU A 188 -4.26 4.55 -0.54
C LEU A 188 -2.96 5.05 0.10
N PRO A 189 -2.93 5.33 1.41
CA PRO A 189 -1.70 5.72 2.08
C PRO A 189 -0.60 4.66 1.90
N LEU A 190 0.54 5.05 1.32
CA LEU A 190 1.67 4.13 1.11
C LEU A 190 2.37 3.72 2.42
N ALA A 191 2.16 4.47 3.49
CA ALA A 191 2.60 4.08 4.83
C ALA A 191 1.76 2.94 5.42
N HIS A 192 0.59 2.62 4.84
CA HIS A 192 -0.21 1.46 5.21
C HIS A 192 0.21 0.23 4.39
N ALA A 193 0.35 -0.92 5.04
CA ALA A 193 0.84 -2.16 4.40
C ALA A 193 0.10 -2.53 3.11
N TYR A 194 -1.23 -2.37 3.08
CA TYR A 194 -2.07 -2.65 1.90
C TYR A 194 -1.72 -1.76 0.71
N GLY A 195 -1.67 -0.43 0.91
CA GLY A 195 -1.30 0.52 -0.14
C GLY A 195 0.16 0.31 -0.60
N CYS A 196 1.07 0.09 0.33
CA CYS A 196 2.48 -0.18 0.00
C CYS A 196 2.64 -1.41 -0.88
N ALA A 197 2.05 -2.54 -0.48
CA ALA A 197 2.21 -3.80 -1.20
C ALA A 197 1.56 -3.78 -2.59
N PHE A 198 0.32 -3.27 -2.72
CA PHE A 198 -0.48 -3.48 -3.93
C PHE A 198 -0.65 -2.24 -4.81
N ASP A 199 -0.55 -1.01 -4.27
CA ASP A 199 -0.54 0.21 -5.07
C ASP A 199 0.86 0.65 -5.52
N PHE A 200 1.92 0.11 -4.90
CA PHE A 200 3.28 0.55 -5.17
C PHE A 200 4.24 -0.60 -5.51
N LEU A 201 4.52 -1.52 -4.58
CA LEU A 201 5.57 -2.53 -4.78
C LEU A 201 5.20 -3.54 -5.86
N SER A 202 3.97 -4.05 -5.87
CA SER A 202 3.53 -5.07 -6.84
C SER A 202 3.51 -4.57 -8.28
N PRO A 203 2.88 -3.41 -8.61
CA PRO A 203 2.94 -2.90 -9.98
C PRO A 203 4.37 -2.54 -10.39
N LEU A 204 5.19 -1.99 -9.48
CA LEU A 204 6.59 -1.67 -9.78
C LEU A 204 7.41 -2.94 -10.12
N ALA A 205 7.23 -4.01 -9.36
CA ALA A 205 7.96 -5.27 -9.54
C ALA A 205 7.71 -5.95 -10.90
N VAL A 206 6.55 -5.71 -11.51
CA VAL A 206 6.23 -6.24 -12.84
C VAL A 206 6.52 -5.24 -13.98
N GLY A 207 7.02 -4.05 -13.67
CA GLY A 207 7.26 -2.99 -14.67
C GLY A 207 5.98 -2.27 -15.11
N GLY A 208 5.02 -2.13 -14.21
CA GLY A 208 3.83 -1.31 -14.38
C GLY A 208 4.07 0.18 -14.12
N HIS A 209 3.07 0.99 -14.44
CA HIS A 209 3.06 2.42 -14.19
C HIS A 209 2.28 2.73 -12.90
N VAL A 210 2.91 3.41 -11.96
CA VAL A 210 2.29 3.89 -10.72
C VAL A 210 2.10 5.40 -10.81
N THR A 211 0.85 5.84 -10.84
CA THR A 211 0.49 7.25 -10.76
C THR A 211 0.05 7.58 -9.34
N LEU A 212 0.74 8.52 -8.70
CA LEU A 212 0.46 8.92 -7.33
C LEU A 212 -0.55 10.07 -7.32
N LEU A 213 -1.66 9.94 -6.59
CA LEU A 213 -2.70 10.96 -6.56
C LEU A 213 -2.23 12.27 -5.91
N GLY A 214 -1.39 12.19 -4.88
CA GLY A 214 -0.82 13.36 -4.18
C GLY A 214 -1.83 14.30 -3.49
N LYS A 215 -3.13 14.03 -3.60
CA LYS A 215 -4.24 14.81 -3.03
C LYS A 215 -5.08 13.94 -2.11
N ILE A 216 -5.86 14.60 -1.23
CA ILE A 216 -6.85 13.88 -0.42
C ILE A 216 -7.91 13.30 -1.37
N PRO A 217 -8.14 11.97 -1.33
CA PRO A 217 -9.08 11.33 -2.22
C PRO A 217 -10.53 11.71 -1.87
N SER A 218 -11.23 12.33 -2.82
CA SER A 218 -12.68 12.47 -2.80
C SER A 218 -13.27 11.74 -4.00
N PRO A 219 -14.56 11.32 -3.98
CA PRO A 219 -15.14 10.61 -5.12
C PRO A 219 -14.98 11.34 -6.45
N LYS A 220 -15.11 12.68 -6.46
CA LYS A 220 -14.91 13.50 -7.66
C LYS A 220 -13.48 13.46 -8.15
N ILE A 221 -12.51 13.72 -7.27
CA ILE A 221 -11.07 13.72 -7.60
C ILE A 221 -10.64 12.34 -8.08
N LEU A 222 -11.15 11.26 -7.44
CA LEU A 222 -10.81 9.89 -7.85
C LEU A 222 -11.33 9.57 -9.25
N ILE A 223 -12.58 9.90 -9.56
CA ILE A 223 -13.14 9.65 -10.89
C ILE A 223 -12.38 10.44 -11.96
N GLU A 224 -12.11 11.74 -11.72
CA GLU A 224 -11.31 12.56 -12.64
C GLU A 224 -9.89 11.97 -12.88
N ALA A 225 -9.21 11.55 -11.81
CA ALA A 225 -7.91 10.94 -11.90
C ALA A 225 -7.95 9.57 -12.62
N MET A 226 -8.95 8.75 -12.35
CA MET A 226 -9.13 7.45 -13.00
C MET A 226 -9.42 7.60 -14.50
N GLN A 227 -10.18 8.62 -14.91
CA GLN A 227 -10.40 8.95 -16.33
C GLN A 227 -9.10 9.31 -17.04
N MET A 228 -8.19 10.02 -16.37
CA MET A 228 -6.89 10.41 -16.93
C MET A 228 -5.90 9.24 -16.99
N VAL A 229 -5.82 8.47 -15.92
CA VAL A 229 -4.84 7.37 -15.76
C VAL A 229 -5.28 6.09 -16.47
N LYS A 230 -6.60 5.84 -16.53
CA LYS A 230 -7.21 4.61 -17.03
C LYS A 230 -6.57 3.38 -16.39
N PRO A 231 -6.69 3.22 -15.05
CA PRO A 231 -6.03 2.14 -14.34
C PRO A 231 -6.56 0.78 -14.78
N THR A 232 -5.67 -0.21 -14.82
CA THR A 232 -6.01 -1.61 -15.08
C THR A 232 -6.31 -2.37 -13.81
N VAL A 233 -5.65 -2.01 -12.70
CA VAL A 233 -5.90 -2.53 -11.36
C VAL A 233 -6.23 -1.37 -10.44
N ILE A 234 -7.27 -1.53 -9.63
CA ILE A 234 -7.67 -0.56 -8.61
C ILE A 234 -7.73 -1.26 -7.25
N CYS A 235 -6.84 -0.86 -6.34
CA CYS A 235 -6.91 -1.25 -4.93
C CYS A 235 -7.68 -0.18 -4.16
N CYS A 236 -8.70 -0.56 -3.42
CA CYS A 236 -9.52 0.39 -2.69
C CYS A 236 -10.10 -0.18 -1.38
N VAL A 237 -10.63 0.70 -0.56
CA VAL A 237 -11.44 0.32 0.62
C VAL A 237 -12.92 0.27 0.24
N PRO A 238 -13.75 -0.54 0.92
CA PRO A 238 -15.17 -0.72 0.61
C PRO A 238 -15.95 0.57 0.46
N LEU A 239 -15.70 1.53 1.36
CA LEU A 239 -16.41 2.81 1.40
C LEU A 239 -16.44 3.56 0.06
N ILE A 240 -15.41 3.41 -0.78
CA ILE A 240 -15.33 4.07 -2.09
C ILE A 240 -16.38 3.49 -3.03
N LEU A 241 -16.43 2.15 -3.17
CA LEU A 241 -17.41 1.47 -4.01
C LEU A 241 -18.83 1.65 -3.49
N GLU A 242 -19.03 1.58 -2.18
CA GLU A 242 -20.32 1.79 -1.54
C GLU A 242 -20.88 3.20 -1.79
N LYS A 243 -20.03 4.22 -1.69
CA LYS A 243 -20.45 5.61 -2.01
C LYS A 243 -20.83 5.76 -3.48
N ILE A 244 -20.10 5.09 -4.39
CA ILE A 244 -20.41 5.13 -5.82
C ILE A 244 -21.71 4.37 -6.08
N TYR A 245 -21.88 3.18 -5.52
CA TYR A 245 -23.11 2.40 -5.62
C TYR A 245 -24.32 3.21 -5.16
N ARG A 246 -24.30 3.74 -3.93
CA ARG A 246 -25.41 4.49 -3.34
C ARG A 246 -25.73 5.79 -4.09
N LYS A 247 -24.73 6.49 -4.60
CA LYS A 247 -24.94 7.80 -5.26
C LYS A 247 -25.24 7.69 -6.74
N GLN A 248 -24.67 6.71 -7.45
CA GLN A 248 -24.77 6.65 -8.91
C GLN A 248 -25.63 5.50 -9.41
N VAL A 249 -25.70 4.39 -8.69
CA VAL A 249 -26.37 3.16 -9.16
C VAL A 249 -27.75 3.03 -8.53
N LEU A 250 -27.84 3.05 -7.21
CA LEU A 250 -29.10 2.81 -6.50
C LEU A 250 -30.24 3.74 -6.95
N PRO A 251 -30.04 5.07 -7.11
CA PRO A 251 -31.11 5.96 -7.58
C PRO A 251 -31.59 5.66 -9.02
N LEU A 252 -30.76 5.03 -9.85
CA LEU A 252 -31.16 4.60 -11.20
C LEU A 252 -32.04 3.36 -11.15
N LEU A 253 -31.76 2.43 -10.23
CA LEU A 253 -32.50 1.20 -10.06
C LEU A 253 -33.88 1.41 -9.43
N GLU A 254 -34.02 2.42 -8.56
CA GLU A 254 -35.26 2.76 -7.86
C GLU A 254 -36.26 3.55 -8.71
N LYS A 255 -35.87 4.11 -9.85
CA LYS A 255 -36.77 4.82 -10.75
C LYS A 255 -37.82 3.87 -11.31
N GLY A 256 -39.12 4.25 -11.24
CA GLY A 256 -40.26 3.40 -11.53
C GLY A 256 -40.19 2.56 -12.80
N PRO A 257 -39.88 3.11 -14.00
CA PRO A 257 -39.73 2.28 -15.21
C PRO A 257 -38.61 1.27 -15.14
N MET A 258 -37.48 1.61 -14.51
CA MET A 258 -36.32 0.74 -14.37
C MET A 258 -36.61 -0.39 -13.38
N SER A 259 -37.28 -0.09 -12.27
CA SER A 259 -37.70 -1.09 -11.28
C SER A 259 -38.62 -2.17 -11.88
N ILE A 260 -39.49 -1.80 -12.84
CA ILE A 260 -40.35 -2.73 -13.57
C ILE A 260 -39.50 -3.57 -14.57
N ALA A 261 -38.62 -2.92 -15.36
CA ALA A 261 -37.76 -3.57 -16.33
C ALA A 261 -36.82 -4.61 -15.69
N MET A 262 -36.38 -4.34 -14.45
CA MET A 262 -35.53 -5.25 -13.68
C MET A 262 -36.23 -6.56 -13.28
N LYS A 263 -37.56 -6.67 -13.34
CA LYS A 263 -38.32 -7.89 -13.07
C LYS A 263 -38.45 -8.79 -14.30
N ILE A 264 -38.07 -8.31 -15.49
CA ILE A 264 -38.13 -9.06 -16.74
C ILE A 264 -36.75 -9.69 -17.02
N PRO A 265 -36.58 -11.02 -17.05
CA PRO A 265 -35.27 -11.71 -17.10
C PRO A 265 -34.36 -11.26 -18.26
N LEU A 266 -34.88 -11.12 -19.48
CA LEU A 266 -34.07 -10.68 -20.64
C LEU A 266 -33.66 -9.21 -20.57
N LEU A 267 -34.56 -8.32 -20.15
CA LEU A 267 -34.27 -6.90 -19.95
C LEU A 267 -33.30 -6.67 -18.79
N ASN A 268 -33.45 -7.46 -17.73
CA ASN A 268 -32.57 -7.46 -16.55
C ASN A 268 -31.11 -7.70 -16.95
N SER A 269 -30.81 -8.71 -17.73
CA SER A 269 -29.44 -9.03 -18.19
C SER A 269 -28.82 -7.87 -18.99
N ALA A 270 -29.58 -7.26 -19.90
CA ALA A 270 -29.12 -6.12 -20.68
C ALA A 270 -28.86 -4.89 -19.80
N ILE A 271 -29.75 -4.62 -18.83
CA ILE A 271 -29.60 -3.51 -17.87
C ILE A 271 -28.33 -3.71 -17.02
N TYR A 272 -28.11 -4.91 -16.48
CA TYR A 272 -26.90 -5.21 -15.68
C TYR A 272 -25.63 -5.03 -16.50
N SER A 273 -25.62 -5.48 -17.75
CA SER A 273 -24.48 -5.30 -18.64
C SER A 273 -24.21 -3.81 -18.91
N ALA A 274 -25.25 -3.01 -19.14
CA ALA A 274 -25.15 -1.58 -19.35
C ALA A 274 -24.62 -0.85 -18.08
N ILE A 275 -25.12 -1.21 -16.90
CA ILE A 275 -24.65 -0.66 -15.63
C ILE A 275 -23.17 -1.02 -15.39
N ARG A 276 -22.80 -2.29 -15.58
CA ARG A 276 -21.40 -2.74 -15.48
C ARG A 276 -20.50 -1.92 -16.40
N LYS A 277 -20.88 -1.79 -17.68
CA LYS A 277 -20.11 -1.00 -18.64
C LYS A 277 -19.96 0.44 -18.19
N LYS A 278 -21.05 1.08 -17.80
CA LYS A 278 -21.05 2.48 -17.32
C LYS A 278 -20.14 2.68 -16.10
N LEU A 279 -20.13 1.73 -15.15
CA LEU A 279 -19.24 1.76 -14.00
C LEU A 279 -17.77 1.61 -14.43
N ILE A 280 -17.46 0.64 -15.26
CA ILE A 280 -16.09 0.45 -15.78
C ILE A 280 -15.65 1.70 -16.55
N ASP A 281 -16.50 2.26 -17.42
CA ASP A 281 -16.23 3.49 -18.15
C ASP A 281 -15.97 4.68 -17.20
N SER A 282 -16.70 4.78 -16.08
CA SER A 282 -16.49 5.84 -15.08
C SER A 282 -15.13 5.75 -14.39
N PHE A 283 -14.53 4.58 -14.35
CA PHE A 283 -13.19 4.33 -13.82
C PHE A 283 -12.09 4.35 -14.90
N GLY A 284 -12.37 4.84 -16.09
CA GLY A 284 -11.40 4.97 -17.19
C GLY A 284 -11.51 3.91 -18.27
N GLY A 285 -12.43 2.96 -18.15
CA GLY A 285 -12.79 2.00 -19.21
C GLY A 285 -11.88 0.78 -19.36
N GLU A 286 -10.75 0.71 -18.64
CA GLU A 286 -9.74 -0.33 -18.85
C GLU A 286 -9.47 -1.20 -17.61
N VAL A 287 -10.38 -1.15 -16.63
CA VAL A 287 -10.21 -1.89 -15.39
C VAL A 287 -10.41 -3.38 -15.60
N VAL A 288 -9.39 -4.16 -15.22
CA VAL A 288 -9.39 -5.62 -15.23
C VAL A 288 -9.90 -6.16 -13.89
N ILE A 289 -9.53 -5.52 -12.78
CA ILE A 289 -9.88 -5.96 -11.43
C ILE A 289 -9.97 -4.80 -10.43
N PHE A 290 -10.96 -4.87 -9.54
CA PHE A 290 -11.00 -4.16 -8.28
C PHE A 290 -10.63 -5.10 -7.13
N ILE A 291 -9.59 -4.77 -6.40
CA ILE A 291 -9.19 -5.48 -5.19
C ILE A 291 -9.63 -4.63 -4.00
N VAL A 292 -10.51 -5.16 -3.17
CA VAL A 292 -11.07 -4.47 -2.02
C VAL A 292 -10.52 -5.07 -0.74
N GLY A 293 -10.08 -4.23 0.18
CA GLY A 293 -9.51 -4.69 1.44
C GLY A 293 -9.55 -3.61 2.53
N GLY A 294 -9.08 -3.96 3.71
CA GLY A 294 -8.96 -3.06 4.87
C GLY A 294 -10.21 -2.92 5.73
N ALA A 295 -11.39 -3.36 5.26
CA ALA A 295 -12.63 -3.41 6.03
C ALA A 295 -13.62 -4.39 5.39
N PRO A 296 -14.64 -4.89 6.12
CA PRO A 296 -15.72 -5.68 5.55
C PRO A 296 -16.57 -4.83 4.59
N MET A 297 -16.97 -5.42 3.48
CA MET A 297 -17.82 -4.78 2.49
C MET A 297 -19.29 -4.89 2.86
N ASN A 298 -20.10 -3.87 2.51
CA ASN A 298 -21.55 -3.94 2.68
C ASN A 298 -22.14 -5.04 1.81
N GLN A 299 -22.89 -5.97 2.43
CA GLN A 299 -23.42 -7.18 1.76
C GLN A 299 -24.32 -6.88 0.56
N GLU A 300 -25.14 -5.84 0.63
CA GLU A 300 -26.03 -5.43 -0.48
C GLU A 300 -25.22 -4.96 -1.68
N THR A 301 -24.22 -4.11 -1.44
CA THR A 301 -23.33 -3.60 -2.49
C THR A 301 -22.52 -4.73 -3.12
N GLU A 302 -21.97 -5.63 -2.30
CA GLU A 302 -21.21 -6.79 -2.77
C GLU A 302 -22.07 -7.72 -3.64
N ALA A 303 -23.24 -8.12 -3.16
CA ALA A 303 -24.18 -8.94 -3.89
C ALA A 303 -24.60 -8.31 -5.23
N PHE A 304 -24.83 -6.99 -5.25
CA PHE A 304 -25.14 -6.28 -6.46
C PHE A 304 -23.98 -6.27 -7.46
N LEU A 305 -22.76 -5.98 -7.04
CA LEU A 305 -21.58 -5.97 -7.91
C LEU A 305 -21.32 -7.35 -8.52
N LEU A 306 -21.49 -8.43 -7.76
CA LEU A 306 -21.43 -9.80 -8.27
C LEU A 306 -22.55 -10.08 -9.28
N LYS A 307 -23.77 -9.66 -8.99
CA LYS A 307 -24.93 -9.85 -9.88
C LYS A 307 -24.72 -9.21 -11.24
N ILE A 308 -24.11 -8.03 -11.31
CA ILE A 308 -23.76 -7.39 -12.59
C ILE A 308 -22.45 -7.92 -13.20
N LYS A 309 -21.80 -8.92 -12.57
CA LYS A 309 -20.49 -9.47 -12.96
C LYS A 309 -19.40 -8.37 -13.03
N PHE A 310 -19.40 -7.46 -12.06
CA PHE A 310 -18.36 -6.45 -11.94
C PHE A 310 -17.05 -7.13 -11.51
N PRO A 311 -15.88 -6.77 -12.10
CA PRO A 311 -14.61 -7.41 -11.79
C PRO A 311 -14.09 -7.00 -10.42
N ILE A 312 -14.57 -7.69 -9.37
CA ILE A 312 -14.27 -7.38 -7.97
C ILE A 312 -13.83 -8.62 -7.21
N THR A 313 -12.92 -8.43 -6.28
CA THR A 313 -12.59 -9.41 -5.25
C THR A 313 -12.32 -8.71 -3.93
N VAL A 314 -12.46 -9.45 -2.83
CA VAL A 314 -12.15 -8.98 -1.48
C VAL A 314 -10.99 -9.79 -0.92
N GLY A 315 -9.98 -9.11 -0.40
CA GLY A 315 -8.86 -9.72 0.32
C GLY A 315 -8.92 -9.39 1.82
N TYR A 316 -8.39 -10.30 2.61
CA TYR A 316 -8.25 -10.13 4.06
C TYR A 316 -6.78 -10.20 4.46
N GLY A 317 -6.40 -9.35 5.41
CA GLY A 317 -5.05 -9.32 5.92
C GLY A 317 -4.88 -8.34 7.08
N MET A 318 -3.68 -8.30 7.61
CA MET A 318 -3.27 -7.43 8.71
C MET A 318 -1.80 -7.05 8.55
N THR A 319 -1.40 -5.95 9.17
CA THR A 319 -0.02 -5.45 9.08
C THR A 319 1.00 -6.50 9.49
N GLU A 320 0.66 -7.33 10.48
CA GLU A 320 1.46 -8.43 11.00
C GLU A 320 1.68 -9.58 9.98
N CYS A 321 0.99 -9.53 8.82
CA CYS A 321 1.16 -10.47 7.70
C CYS A 321 1.58 -9.79 6.39
N ALA A 322 2.01 -8.55 6.41
CA ALA A 322 2.65 -7.76 5.34
C ALA A 322 1.89 -7.48 4.02
N PRO A 323 0.58 -7.41 3.85
CA PRO A 323 -0.48 -7.67 4.81
C PRO A 323 -1.28 -8.95 4.57
N LEU A 324 -1.15 -9.65 3.44
CA LEU A 324 -2.13 -10.56 2.87
C LEU A 324 -2.17 -11.93 3.56
N ILE A 325 -3.36 -12.32 4.02
CA ILE A 325 -3.65 -13.64 4.56
C ILE A 325 -4.51 -14.44 3.57
N SER A 326 -5.60 -13.85 3.07
CA SER A 326 -6.47 -14.52 2.11
C SER A 326 -6.87 -13.64 0.94
N PHE A 327 -7.05 -14.28 -0.20
CA PHE A 327 -7.40 -13.67 -1.46
C PHE A 327 -7.96 -14.73 -2.42
N THR A 328 -8.82 -14.34 -3.34
CA THR A 328 -9.18 -15.16 -4.50
C THR A 328 -9.36 -14.27 -5.72
N THR A 329 -9.40 -14.86 -6.89
CA THR A 329 -9.61 -14.15 -8.14
C THR A 329 -11.09 -13.82 -8.35
N ASP A 330 -11.41 -12.82 -9.18
CA ASP A 330 -12.78 -12.33 -9.40
C ASP A 330 -13.74 -13.41 -9.91
N ASP A 331 -13.25 -14.37 -10.69
CA ASP A 331 -14.02 -15.49 -11.23
C ASP A 331 -14.34 -16.59 -10.19
N LEU A 332 -13.60 -16.64 -9.08
CA LEU A 332 -13.81 -17.55 -7.96
C LEU A 332 -14.40 -16.86 -6.72
N PHE A 333 -14.53 -15.54 -6.75
CA PHE A 333 -15.01 -14.76 -5.62
C PHE A 333 -16.48 -15.04 -5.29
N LYS A 334 -16.78 -15.21 -4.01
CA LYS A 334 -18.13 -15.43 -3.48
C LYS A 334 -18.50 -14.36 -2.49
N ALA A 335 -19.74 -13.88 -2.51
CA ALA A 335 -20.23 -12.90 -1.57
C ALA A 335 -20.07 -13.36 -0.11
N GLY A 336 -19.68 -12.43 0.74
CA GLY A 336 -19.45 -12.70 2.17
C GLY A 336 -18.15 -13.45 2.46
N SER A 337 -17.28 -13.66 1.45
CA SER A 337 -15.98 -14.33 1.59
C SER A 337 -14.83 -13.34 1.39
N CYS A 338 -13.71 -13.57 2.07
CA CYS A 338 -12.44 -12.90 1.81
C CYS A 338 -11.47 -13.77 0.98
N GLY A 339 -12.00 -14.78 0.29
CA GLY A 339 -11.21 -15.72 -0.50
C GLY A 339 -10.56 -16.84 0.33
N MET A 340 -9.65 -17.57 -0.31
CA MET A 340 -8.88 -18.63 0.35
C MET A 340 -7.58 -18.07 0.89
N TYR A 341 -7.07 -18.65 1.99
CA TYR A 341 -5.74 -18.26 2.49
C TYR A 341 -4.65 -18.62 1.48
N ILE A 342 -3.55 -17.88 1.53
CA ILE A 342 -2.45 -18.02 0.56
C ILE A 342 -1.56 -19.19 0.98
N LYS A 343 -2.00 -20.40 0.66
CA LYS A 343 -1.40 -21.68 1.07
C LYS A 343 0.04 -21.88 0.62
N GLU A 344 0.49 -21.13 -0.37
CA GLU A 344 1.88 -21.15 -0.84
C GLU A 344 2.85 -20.54 0.18
N TYR A 345 2.35 -19.66 1.07
CA TYR A 345 3.15 -18.89 2.03
C TYR A 345 2.67 -18.99 3.47
N LEU A 346 1.47 -19.54 3.69
CA LEU A 346 0.82 -19.56 5.00
C LEU A 346 0.15 -20.89 5.27
N ASP A 347 0.22 -21.33 6.53
CA ASP A 347 -0.69 -22.29 7.14
C ASP A 347 -1.74 -21.52 7.94
N LEU A 348 -3.00 -21.90 7.83
CA LEU A 348 -4.11 -21.27 8.54
C LEU A 348 -5.00 -22.32 9.19
N ARG A 349 -5.40 -22.05 10.44
CA ARG A 349 -6.46 -22.81 11.11
C ARG A 349 -7.42 -21.85 11.79
N ILE A 350 -8.65 -22.30 11.97
CA ILE A 350 -9.64 -21.66 12.82
C ILE A 350 -9.63 -22.40 14.17
N ASP A 351 -9.35 -21.70 15.24
CA ASP A 351 -9.38 -22.27 16.59
C ASP A 351 -10.82 -22.30 17.11
N SER A 352 -11.50 -23.39 16.78
CA SER A 352 -12.90 -23.65 17.07
C SER A 352 -13.14 -25.15 17.23
N PRO A 353 -14.06 -25.58 18.08
CA PRO A 353 -14.47 -26.99 18.20
C PRO A 353 -15.07 -27.55 16.89
N ASP A 354 -15.66 -26.69 16.07
CA ASP A 354 -16.22 -27.01 14.76
C ASP A 354 -15.92 -25.84 13.81
N PRO A 355 -14.73 -25.85 13.14
CA PRO A 355 -14.29 -24.74 12.31
C PRO A 355 -15.16 -24.48 11.08
N GLU A 356 -15.99 -25.43 10.67
CA GLU A 356 -16.90 -25.30 9.51
C GLU A 356 -18.19 -24.55 9.87
N HIS A 357 -18.64 -24.62 11.13
CA HIS A 357 -19.95 -24.11 11.53
C HIS A 357 -19.90 -23.13 12.72
N THR A 358 -18.77 -23.09 13.44
CA THR A 358 -18.61 -22.26 14.62
C THR A 358 -17.45 -21.30 14.45
N ALA A 359 -17.71 -20.00 14.64
CA ALA A 359 -16.68 -18.98 14.58
C ALA A 359 -15.59 -19.24 15.64
N GLY A 360 -14.35 -18.98 15.27
CA GLY A 360 -13.18 -19.11 16.13
C GLY A 360 -12.09 -18.12 15.78
N GLU A 361 -11.00 -18.14 16.53
CA GLU A 361 -9.83 -17.31 16.26
C GLU A 361 -9.09 -17.81 15.03
N ILE A 362 -8.69 -16.89 14.15
CA ILE A 362 -7.86 -17.18 12.97
C ILE A 362 -6.40 -17.24 13.41
N ILE A 363 -5.81 -18.44 13.36
CA ILE A 363 -4.39 -18.66 13.67
C ILE A 363 -3.62 -18.85 12.36
N VAL A 364 -2.57 -18.04 12.17
CA VAL A 364 -1.76 -18.03 10.96
C VAL A 364 -0.29 -18.24 11.29
N LYS A 365 0.39 -19.07 10.50
CA LYS A 365 1.83 -19.31 10.55
C LYS A 365 2.38 -19.29 9.13
N GLY A 366 3.58 -18.78 8.92
CA GLY A 366 4.27 -18.87 7.62
C GLY A 366 5.08 -17.63 7.27
N GLU A 367 5.49 -17.56 6.01
CA GLU A 367 6.46 -16.58 5.51
C GLU A 367 5.95 -15.13 5.49
N HIS A 368 4.63 -14.91 5.48
CA HIS A 368 4.07 -13.57 5.57
C HIS A 368 4.05 -13.03 7.01
N VAL A 369 4.15 -13.89 8.02
CA VAL A 369 4.02 -13.49 9.43
C VAL A 369 5.26 -12.74 9.89
N MET A 370 5.06 -11.63 10.59
CA MET A 370 6.09 -10.75 11.14
C MET A 370 7.07 -11.46 12.08
N LEU A 371 8.22 -10.84 12.34
CA LEU A 371 9.15 -11.31 13.38
C LEU A 371 8.62 -11.10 14.81
N GLY A 372 7.70 -10.17 15.01
CA GLY A 372 7.16 -9.76 16.31
C GLY A 372 7.01 -8.25 16.41
N TYR A 373 6.67 -7.77 17.58
CA TYR A 373 6.58 -6.33 17.85
C TYR A 373 7.90 -5.78 18.38
N TYR A 374 8.35 -4.67 17.82
CA TYR A 374 9.60 -4.02 18.15
C TYR A 374 9.61 -3.53 19.60
N LYS A 375 10.64 -3.91 20.37
CA LYS A 375 10.80 -3.59 21.81
C LYS A 375 9.57 -3.95 22.66
N ASN A 376 8.90 -5.04 22.31
CA ASN A 376 7.77 -5.56 23.06
C ASN A 376 8.00 -7.05 23.32
N GLU A 377 8.51 -7.38 24.50
CA GLU A 377 8.88 -8.74 24.92
C GLU A 377 7.71 -9.56 25.51
N LYS A 378 6.45 -9.16 25.24
CA LYS A 378 5.27 -9.89 25.74
C LYS A 378 4.74 -10.89 24.71
#